data_9dc84c7f812835c0af4a3328dd4838ac
#
_entry.id   9dc84c7f812835c0af4a3328dd4838ac
#
_cell.length_a   1.000
_cell.length_b   1.000
_cell.length_c   1.000
_cell.angle_alpha   90.00
_cell.angle_beta   90.00
_cell.angle_gamma   90.00
#
_symmetry.space_group_name_H-M   'P 1'
#
loop_
_entity.id
_entity.type
_entity.pdbx_description
1 polymer ?
#
loop_
_entity_poly.entity_id
_entity_poly.type
_entity_poly.pdbx_seq_one_letter_code
_entity_poly.pdbx_strand_id
1 'polypeptide(L)'
;ITKAIYFGKAVDSSFSNEVISWDRKHYEYPDNPKNIQITQFHNPIIPDGQVSCYRNDGSQFTVNLTQVHIEEDAAKLMHEKKISLVDFNKAGVPLIEIVTEPCIRNIEDASTYAQYIQRIVQNLGISEANLEKGEFKSDVSVSLRKKHSYELNPRTEIKNLNSFKFMVEALKEEVEKQFNYFIENKEFRPDQTTVLWDADLKQTKTMRKKEFEADYRFISEPDLPFVNIKAEIEAIKVDTSTLPYAVESILINGGVLPQDAKFFTADKLRSQTFVQINNEIKDSSFVAKTLANNLKPEDYAEIHSVAHLTDIFKLFKAEKITAVLVQNAIVGYLKDRTFDYNKYFEENTVSKDKLNEVIAKVISENEAVANEIKSGDQGKSGVLVGKILGIVGKGANGKVIRQIILDKLSTSVGTSRDLS
;
A
#
# COMPACT_ATOMS: atom_id res chain seq x y z
N ILE A 1 -9.24 15.89 -17.07
CA ILE A 1 -9.57 14.77 -17.96
C ILE A 1 -8.48 13.70 -17.88
N THR A 2 -7.23 13.96 -18.29
CA THR A 2 -6.14 13.00 -18.33
C THR A 2 -5.95 12.22 -17.03
N LYS A 3 -5.90 12.90 -15.88
CA LYS A 3 -5.78 12.26 -14.56
C LYS A 3 -6.98 11.34 -14.23
N ALA A 4 -8.19 11.71 -14.63
CA ALA A 4 -9.36 10.85 -14.48
C ALA A 4 -9.28 9.60 -15.35
N ILE A 5 -8.78 9.73 -16.60
CA ILE A 5 -8.56 8.56 -17.47
C ILE A 5 -7.51 7.61 -16.87
N TYR A 6 -6.41 8.13 -16.28
CA TYR A 6 -5.47 7.28 -15.53
C TYR A 6 -6.17 6.48 -14.43
N PHE A 7 -7.04 7.13 -13.66
CA PHE A 7 -7.79 6.45 -12.61
C PHE A 7 -8.74 5.39 -13.19
N GLY A 8 -9.52 5.73 -14.22
CA GLY A 8 -10.43 4.79 -14.89
C GLY A 8 -9.73 3.53 -15.42
N LYS A 9 -8.53 3.70 -16.02
CA LYS A 9 -7.70 2.56 -16.45
C LYS A 9 -7.24 1.69 -15.29
N ALA A 10 -6.97 2.30 -14.13
CA ALA A 10 -6.50 1.59 -12.93
C ALA A 10 -7.62 0.80 -12.23
N VAL A 11 -8.89 1.15 -12.47
CA VAL A 11 -10.07 0.50 -11.88
C VAL A 11 -10.88 -0.32 -12.89
N ASP A 12 -10.28 -0.65 -14.03
CA ASP A 12 -10.88 -1.46 -15.10
C ASP A 12 -12.23 -0.92 -15.62
N SER A 13 -12.34 0.41 -15.76
CA SER A 13 -13.54 1.02 -16.34
C SER A 13 -13.74 0.58 -17.80
N SER A 14 -14.99 0.34 -18.17
CA SER A 14 -15.39 0.04 -19.56
C SER A 14 -15.19 1.24 -20.49
N PHE A 15 -15.20 2.47 -19.94
CA PHE A 15 -15.25 3.72 -20.72
C PHE A 15 -16.34 3.69 -21.79
N SER A 16 -17.53 3.17 -21.44
CA SER A 16 -18.67 3.10 -22.37
C SER A 16 -19.12 4.47 -22.87
N ASN A 17 -18.78 5.56 -22.16
CA ASN A 17 -18.98 6.93 -22.58
C ASN A 17 -17.71 7.49 -23.21
N GLU A 18 -17.67 7.58 -24.55
CA GLU A 18 -16.58 8.27 -25.26
C GLU A 18 -16.77 9.79 -25.33
N VAL A 19 -17.97 10.28 -25.02
CA VAL A 19 -18.31 11.71 -25.02
C VAL A 19 -18.74 12.12 -23.64
N ILE A 20 -18.04 13.06 -23.05
CA ILE A 20 -18.33 13.61 -21.73
C ILE A 20 -18.94 15.01 -21.83
N SER A 21 -19.70 15.40 -20.83
CA SER A 21 -20.24 16.74 -20.69
C SER A 21 -20.22 17.18 -19.24
N TRP A 22 -20.50 18.45 -19.02
CA TRP A 22 -20.61 19.01 -17.69
C TRP A 22 -22.02 19.53 -17.43
N ASP A 23 -22.39 19.53 -16.16
CA ASP A 23 -23.67 19.98 -15.65
C ASP A 23 -23.47 21.05 -14.56
N ARG A 24 -24.47 21.92 -14.43
CA ARG A 24 -24.58 22.86 -13.31
C ARG A 24 -25.36 22.21 -12.19
N LYS A 25 -24.72 21.99 -11.03
CA LYS A 25 -25.36 21.61 -9.78
C LYS A 25 -25.69 22.86 -9.02
N HIS A 26 -26.98 23.17 -8.90
CA HIS A 26 -27.45 24.42 -8.27
C HIS A 26 -27.54 24.23 -6.76
N TYR A 27 -26.77 25.01 -6.02
CA TYR A 27 -26.95 25.18 -4.58
C TYR A 27 -26.37 26.54 -4.13
N GLU A 28 -27.09 27.20 -3.25
CA GLU A 28 -26.73 28.51 -2.71
C GLU A 28 -26.09 28.31 -1.32
N TYR A 29 -24.77 28.44 -1.27
CA TYR A 29 -24.05 28.34 -0.01
C TYR A 29 -22.77 29.21 -0.07
N PRO A 30 -22.31 29.79 1.06
CA PRO A 30 -21.20 30.75 1.07
C PRO A 30 -19.90 30.21 0.47
N ASP A 31 -19.65 28.89 0.46
CA ASP A 31 -18.48 28.25 -0.12
C ASP A 31 -18.57 28.07 -1.64
N ASN A 32 -19.74 28.34 -2.21
CA ASN A 32 -19.99 28.23 -3.64
C ASN A 32 -20.21 29.63 -4.27
N PRO A 33 -19.16 30.34 -4.68
CA PRO A 33 -19.26 31.76 -5.08
C PRO A 33 -20.12 32.00 -6.32
N LYS A 34 -20.31 31.00 -7.16
CA LYS A 34 -21.15 31.07 -8.36
C LYS A 34 -22.59 30.68 -8.14
N ASN A 35 -22.97 30.19 -6.95
CA ASN A 35 -24.23 29.52 -6.63
C ASN A 35 -24.49 28.25 -7.48
N ILE A 36 -23.52 27.84 -8.25
CA ILE A 36 -23.48 26.57 -9.01
C ILE A 36 -22.14 25.91 -8.83
N GLN A 37 -22.13 24.60 -8.85
CA GLN A 37 -20.91 23.79 -8.95
C GLN A 37 -20.91 23.10 -10.31
N ILE A 38 -19.79 23.23 -11.04
CA ILE A 38 -19.59 22.46 -12.27
C ILE A 38 -19.29 21.03 -11.86
N THR A 39 -20.04 20.07 -12.42
CA THR A 39 -19.93 18.65 -12.14
C THR A 39 -20.24 17.83 -13.40
N GLN A 40 -20.32 16.50 -13.30
CA GLN A 40 -20.77 15.61 -14.38
C GLN A 40 -21.86 14.68 -13.84
N PHE A 41 -23.09 14.95 -14.13
CA PHE A 41 -24.22 14.13 -13.70
C PHE A 41 -24.72 13.18 -14.80
N HIS A 42 -24.95 13.71 -16.02
CA HIS A 42 -25.51 12.94 -17.11
C HIS A 42 -24.47 12.08 -17.84
N ASN A 43 -23.26 12.60 -18.05
CA ASN A 43 -22.20 11.94 -18.79
C ASN A 43 -20.87 11.95 -18.01
N PRO A 44 -20.77 11.17 -16.93
CA PRO A 44 -19.53 11.08 -16.14
C PRO A 44 -18.41 10.49 -16.99
N ILE A 45 -17.17 10.92 -16.72
CA ILE A 45 -16.00 10.46 -17.45
C ILE A 45 -15.71 8.97 -17.23
N ILE A 46 -16.06 8.42 -16.08
CA ILE A 46 -15.88 7.01 -15.74
C ILE A 46 -17.23 6.46 -15.31
N PRO A 47 -17.91 5.69 -16.18
CA PRO A 47 -19.28 5.24 -15.94
C PRO A 47 -19.37 4.01 -15.02
N ASP A 48 -18.27 3.34 -14.74
CA ASP A 48 -18.17 2.11 -13.97
C ASP A 48 -16.74 1.87 -13.48
N GLY A 49 -16.51 0.76 -12.79
CA GLY A 49 -15.19 0.31 -12.38
C GLY A 49 -15.23 -0.60 -11.17
N GLN A 50 -14.09 -1.13 -10.80
CA GLN A 50 -13.97 -1.98 -9.61
C GLN A 50 -12.62 -1.82 -8.94
N VAL A 51 -12.60 -1.96 -7.63
CA VAL A 51 -11.39 -1.92 -6.81
C VAL A 51 -11.32 -3.17 -5.95
N SER A 52 -10.35 -4.03 -6.22
CA SER A 52 -10.07 -5.20 -5.40
C SER A 52 -9.11 -4.85 -4.27
N CYS A 53 -9.36 -5.39 -3.08
CA CYS A 53 -8.64 -5.10 -1.86
C CYS A 53 -8.33 -6.38 -1.07
N TYR A 54 -7.21 -6.38 -0.34
CA TYR A 54 -6.89 -7.41 0.65
C TYR A 54 -7.21 -6.94 2.06
N ARG A 55 -7.86 -7.81 2.85
CA ARG A 55 -7.99 -7.64 4.31
C ARG A 55 -6.69 -8.03 5.02
N ASN A 56 -6.60 -7.73 6.30
CA ASN A 56 -5.43 -8.08 7.11
C ASN A 56 -5.25 -9.60 7.31
N ASP A 57 -6.31 -10.39 7.11
CA ASP A 57 -6.28 -11.86 7.16
C ASP A 57 -5.91 -12.51 5.81
N GLY A 58 -5.65 -11.68 4.77
CA GLY A 58 -5.35 -12.13 3.42
C GLY A 58 -6.56 -12.46 2.55
N SER A 59 -7.78 -12.40 3.09
CA SER A 59 -8.98 -12.54 2.29
C SER A 59 -9.20 -11.31 1.40
N GLN A 60 -9.92 -11.50 0.30
CA GLN A 60 -10.16 -10.45 -0.69
C GLN A 60 -11.62 -9.97 -0.65
N PHE A 61 -11.82 -8.74 -1.06
CA PHE A 61 -13.13 -8.19 -1.39
C PHE A 61 -13.00 -7.20 -2.54
N THR A 62 -14.10 -6.98 -3.26
CA THR A 62 -14.14 -6.04 -4.38
C THR A 62 -15.24 -5.01 -4.13
N VAL A 63 -14.95 -3.76 -4.42
CA VAL A 63 -15.89 -2.65 -4.37
C VAL A 63 -16.15 -2.19 -5.80
N ASN A 64 -17.41 -2.25 -6.21
CA ASN A 64 -17.84 -1.73 -7.50
C ASN A 64 -18.09 -0.22 -7.41
N LEU A 65 -17.73 0.47 -8.47
CA LEU A 65 -17.97 1.90 -8.61
C LEU A 65 -19.25 2.12 -9.41
N THR A 66 -20.09 3.02 -8.95
CA THR A 66 -21.25 3.49 -9.70
C THR A 66 -20.80 4.40 -10.83
N GLN A 67 -19.90 5.33 -10.49
CA GLN A 67 -19.28 6.27 -11.43
C GLN A 67 -18.14 7.02 -10.79
N VAL A 68 -17.32 7.65 -11.63
CA VAL A 68 -16.36 8.68 -11.20
C VAL A 68 -16.53 9.90 -12.11
N HIS A 69 -16.65 11.05 -11.53
CA HIS A 69 -16.86 12.28 -12.28
C HIS A 69 -15.91 13.40 -11.86
N ILE A 70 -15.76 14.38 -12.75
CA ILE A 70 -14.96 15.57 -12.52
C ILE A 70 -15.89 16.67 -12.05
N GLU A 71 -15.51 17.36 -10.98
CA GLU A 71 -16.20 18.52 -10.48
C GLU A 71 -15.23 19.61 -10.01
N GLU A 72 -15.77 20.71 -9.49
CA GLU A 72 -14.99 21.77 -8.84
C GLU A 72 -15.03 21.60 -7.33
N ASP A 73 -13.89 21.83 -6.65
CA ASP A 73 -13.89 21.94 -5.18
C ASP A 73 -14.54 23.26 -4.75
N ALA A 74 -15.22 23.24 -3.60
CA ALA A 74 -15.81 24.41 -2.98
C ALA A 74 -14.75 25.18 -2.15
N ALA A 75 -15.08 26.40 -1.72
CA ALA A 75 -14.29 27.16 -0.78
C ALA A 75 -14.28 26.48 0.61
N LYS A 76 -13.29 26.82 1.42
CA LYS A 76 -13.21 26.35 2.80
C LYS A 76 -13.95 27.29 3.73
N LEU A 77 -14.92 26.76 4.49
CA LEU A 77 -15.62 27.49 5.55
C LEU A 77 -14.98 27.22 6.91
N MET A 78 -14.79 28.27 7.66
CA MET A 78 -14.36 28.24 9.06
C MET A 78 -15.42 28.97 9.90
N HIS A 79 -16.13 28.21 10.74
CA HIS A 79 -17.20 28.76 11.57
C HIS A 79 -16.64 29.23 12.92
N GLU A 80 -16.87 30.49 13.22
CA GLU A 80 -16.61 31.09 14.53
C GLU A 80 -17.94 31.42 15.20
N LYS A 81 -17.94 31.77 16.50
CA LYS A 81 -19.15 31.91 17.31
C LYS A 81 -20.26 32.80 16.70
N LYS A 82 -19.90 33.81 15.90
CA LYS A 82 -20.86 34.78 15.31
C LYS A 82 -20.64 35.06 13.84
N ILE A 83 -19.58 34.55 13.24
CA ILE A 83 -19.20 34.80 11.85
C ILE A 83 -18.72 33.51 11.22
N SER A 84 -18.77 33.46 9.91
CA SER A 84 -18.11 32.43 9.11
C SER A 84 -17.08 33.10 8.23
N LEU A 85 -15.85 32.59 8.26
CA LEU A 85 -14.78 32.98 7.35
C LEU A 85 -14.79 32.06 6.13
N VAL A 86 -14.57 32.63 4.97
CA VAL A 86 -14.53 31.89 3.70
C VAL A 86 -13.14 32.03 3.10
N ASP A 87 -12.47 30.91 2.87
CA ASP A 87 -11.21 30.84 2.15
C ASP A 87 -11.44 30.26 0.76
N PHE A 88 -11.30 31.10 -0.26
CA PHE A 88 -11.54 30.75 -1.66
C PHE A 88 -10.36 30.10 -2.37
N ASN A 89 -9.22 29.82 -1.69
CA ASN A 89 -8.02 29.29 -2.35
C ASN A 89 -8.26 27.95 -3.07
N LYS A 90 -9.24 27.17 -2.62
CA LYS A 90 -9.60 25.89 -3.27
C LYS A 90 -10.79 26.00 -4.22
N ALA A 91 -11.53 27.10 -4.21
CA ALA A 91 -12.74 27.23 -5.04
C ALA A 91 -12.38 27.11 -6.53
N GLY A 92 -13.06 26.20 -7.24
CA GLY A 92 -12.84 25.95 -8.66
C GLY A 92 -11.64 25.03 -8.96
N VAL A 93 -10.92 24.53 -7.96
CA VAL A 93 -9.86 23.53 -8.18
C VAL A 93 -10.50 22.23 -8.68
N PRO A 94 -9.99 21.60 -9.75
CA PRO A 94 -10.52 20.35 -10.27
C PRO A 94 -10.48 19.24 -9.19
N LEU A 95 -11.62 18.60 -8.98
CA LEU A 95 -11.84 17.50 -8.04
C LEU A 95 -12.36 16.28 -8.80
N ILE A 96 -11.90 15.09 -8.40
CA ILE A 96 -12.46 13.82 -8.86
C ILE A 96 -13.28 13.24 -7.73
N GLU A 97 -14.59 13.04 -7.95
CA GLU A 97 -15.46 12.35 -7.01
C GLU A 97 -15.64 10.89 -7.43
N ILE A 98 -15.40 9.97 -6.50
CA ILE A 98 -15.49 8.52 -6.70
C ILE A 98 -16.69 8.01 -5.93
N VAL A 99 -17.70 7.51 -6.63
CA VAL A 99 -18.96 7.01 -6.03
C VAL A 99 -18.99 5.49 -6.14
N THR A 100 -19.20 4.82 -4.99
CA THR A 100 -19.28 3.36 -4.93
C THR A 100 -20.72 2.87 -4.96
N GLU A 101 -20.91 1.65 -5.46
CA GLU A 101 -22.10 0.87 -5.18
C GLU A 101 -22.20 0.55 -3.69
N PRO A 102 -23.41 0.35 -3.13
CA PRO A 102 -23.60 -0.03 -1.74
C PRO A 102 -23.24 -1.52 -1.51
N CYS A 103 -22.02 -1.90 -1.82
CA CYS A 103 -21.54 -3.29 -1.80
C CYS A 103 -20.65 -3.64 -0.60
N ILE A 104 -20.16 -2.65 0.17
CA ILE A 104 -19.37 -2.87 1.39
C ILE A 104 -20.27 -3.39 2.51
N ARG A 105 -19.81 -4.41 3.23
CA ARG A 105 -20.59 -5.11 4.28
C ARG A 105 -19.91 -5.14 5.64
N ASN A 106 -18.73 -4.60 5.76
CA ASN A 106 -17.92 -4.60 6.96
C ASN A 106 -17.34 -3.19 7.18
N ILE A 107 -17.30 -2.73 8.42
CA ILE A 107 -16.82 -1.39 8.78
C ILE A 107 -15.33 -1.25 8.44
N GLU A 108 -14.54 -2.27 8.75
CA GLU A 108 -13.11 -2.30 8.47
C GLU A 108 -12.83 -2.29 6.95
N ASP A 109 -13.69 -2.91 6.14
CA ASP A 109 -13.59 -2.89 4.68
C ASP A 109 -13.77 -1.48 4.10
N ALA A 110 -14.62 -0.65 4.69
CA ALA A 110 -14.79 0.74 4.26
C ALA A 110 -13.49 1.54 4.42
N SER A 111 -12.84 1.42 5.57
CA SER A 111 -11.53 2.05 5.80
C SER A 111 -10.43 1.47 4.91
N THR A 112 -10.41 0.15 4.71
CA THR A 112 -9.45 -0.52 3.83
C THR A 112 -9.61 -0.03 2.40
N TYR A 113 -10.83 0.03 1.88
CA TYR A 113 -11.13 0.55 0.55
C TYR A 113 -10.65 2.00 0.38
N ALA A 114 -10.97 2.89 1.32
CA ALA A 114 -10.56 4.29 1.26
C ALA A 114 -9.01 4.43 1.23
N GLN A 115 -8.28 3.60 1.98
CA GLN A 115 -6.82 3.53 1.94
C GLN A 115 -6.31 3.02 0.57
N TYR A 116 -7.01 2.08 -0.06
CA TYR A 116 -6.66 1.62 -1.42
C TYR A 116 -6.82 2.75 -2.43
N ILE A 117 -7.92 3.48 -2.39
CA ILE A 117 -8.14 4.65 -3.27
C ILE A 117 -7.03 5.68 -3.07
N GLN A 118 -6.70 6.02 -1.82
CA GLN A 118 -5.61 6.95 -1.52
C GLN A 118 -4.30 6.51 -2.18
N ARG A 119 -3.90 5.26 -2.00
CA ARG A 119 -2.66 4.72 -2.56
C ARG A 119 -2.69 4.62 -4.09
N ILE A 120 -3.84 4.30 -4.69
CA ILE A 120 -4.02 4.29 -6.15
C ILE A 120 -3.78 5.68 -6.73
N VAL A 121 -4.44 6.71 -6.19
CA VAL A 121 -4.31 8.08 -6.72
C VAL A 121 -2.91 8.65 -6.50
N GLN A 122 -2.24 8.29 -5.41
CA GLN A 122 -0.83 8.62 -5.15
C GLN A 122 0.11 7.92 -6.15
N ASN A 123 -0.06 6.62 -6.37
CA ASN A 123 0.72 5.84 -7.32
C ASN A 123 0.61 6.38 -8.75
N LEU A 124 -0.59 6.79 -9.15
CA LEU A 124 -0.86 7.37 -10.46
C LEU A 124 -0.39 8.84 -10.59
N GLY A 125 0.05 9.48 -9.50
CA GLY A 125 0.43 10.90 -9.49
C GLY A 125 -0.76 11.84 -9.74
N ILE A 126 -1.97 11.42 -9.38
CA ILE A 126 -3.18 12.22 -9.51
C ILE A 126 -3.22 13.28 -8.42
N SER A 127 -2.96 12.88 -7.17
CA SER A 127 -2.98 13.71 -5.97
C SER A 127 -2.02 13.14 -4.93
N GLU A 128 -1.49 13.99 -4.03
CA GLU A 128 -0.84 13.53 -2.81
C GLU A 128 -1.84 12.93 -1.81
N ALA A 129 -3.12 13.19 -2.01
CA ALA A 129 -4.25 12.65 -1.24
C ALA A 129 -4.06 12.79 0.29
N ASN A 130 -3.55 13.94 0.72
CA ASN A 130 -3.32 14.23 2.13
C ASN A 130 -4.64 14.62 2.80
N LEU A 131 -5.06 13.81 3.79
CA LEU A 131 -6.29 14.04 4.55
C LEU A 131 -6.25 15.33 5.37
N GLU A 132 -5.12 15.65 6.00
CA GLU A 132 -4.97 16.84 6.84
C GLU A 132 -5.03 18.13 6.02
N LYS A 133 -4.49 18.11 4.80
CA LYS A 133 -4.58 19.21 3.85
C LYS A 133 -5.92 19.29 3.12
N GLY A 134 -6.79 18.29 3.34
CA GLY A 134 -8.08 18.19 2.66
C GLY A 134 -7.97 17.91 1.15
N GLU A 135 -6.87 17.27 0.73
CA GLU A 135 -6.67 16.79 -0.66
C GLU A 135 -7.38 15.45 -0.90
N PHE A 136 -7.73 14.77 0.16
CA PHE A 136 -8.56 13.57 0.17
C PHE A 136 -9.65 13.74 1.22
N LYS A 137 -10.90 13.57 0.80
CA LYS A 137 -12.08 13.62 1.68
C LYS A 137 -12.91 12.37 1.42
N SER A 138 -13.58 11.87 2.42
CA SER A 138 -14.54 10.78 2.25
C SER A 138 -15.76 10.99 3.11
N ASP A 139 -16.91 10.91 2.48
CA ASP A 139 -18.20 10.81 3.14
C ASP A 139 -18.63 9.34 3.11
N VAL A 140 -19.16 8.82 4.19
CA VAL A 140 -19.56 7.42 4.28
C VAL A 140 -21.03 7.33 4.62
N SER A 141 -21.76 6.56 3.80
CA SER A 141 -23.17 6.28 4.03
C SER A 141 -23.37 4.88 4.60
N VAL A 142 -24.15 4.75 5.66
CA VAL A 142 -24.44 3.47 6.30
C VAL A 142 -25.92 3.29 6.57
N SER A 143 -26.43 2.08 6.32
CA SER A 143 -27.76 1.64 6.76
C SER A 143 -27.72 0.19 7.21
N LEU A 144 -28.56 -0.18 8.18
CA LEU A 144 -28.75 -1.55 8.59
C LEU A 144 -29.87 -2.19 7.80
N ARG A 145 -29.79 -3.50 7.59
CA ARG A 145 -30.85 -4.32 7.00
C ARG A 145 -30.96 -5.68 7.71
N LYS A 146 -32.07 -6.35 7.55
CA LYS A 146 -32.22 -7.72 8.02
C LYS A 146 -31.25 -8.64 7.28
N LYS A 147 -30.70 -9.60 8.00
CA LYS A 147 -29.84 -10.64 7.38
C LYS A 147 -30.59 -11.32 6.24
N HIS A 148 -29.92 -11.50 5.11
CA HIS A 148 -30.47 -12.05 3.86
C HIS A 148 -31.51 -11.16 3.13
N SER A 149 -31.81 -9.94 3.60
CA SER A 149 -32.58 -8.99 2.79
C SER A 149 -31.65 -8.31 1.76
N TYR A 150 -32.18 -8.05 0.58
CA TYR A 150 -31.52 -7.21 -0.44
C TYR A 150 -32.00 -5.75 -0.41
N GLU A 151 -33.10 -5.49 0.26
CA GLU A 151 -33.66 -4.16 0.40
C GLU A 151 -32.80 -3.29 1.30
N LEU A 152 -32.46 -2.10 0.81
CA LEU A 152 -31.69 -1.09 1.53
C LEU A 152 -32.64 -0.17 2.26
N ASN A 153 -32.39 0.04 3.55
CA ASN A 153 -33.13 1.02 4.34
C ASN A 153 -32.52 2.42 4.17
N PRO A 154 -33.24 3.48 4.60
CA PRO A 154 -32.72 4.85 4.58
C PRO A 154 -31.34 4.93 5.24
N ARG A 155 -30.42 5.59 4.55
CA ARG A 155 -29.01 5.69 4.96
C ARG A 155 -28.76 6.91 5.85
N THR A 156 -27.77 6.80 6.71
CA THR A 156 -27.16 7.94 7.38
C THR A 156 -25.82 8.24 6.70
N GLU A 157 -25.67 9.46 6.22
CA GLU A 157 -24.43 9.99 5.65
C GLU A 157 -23.60 10.63 6.76
N ILE A 158 -22.37 10.15 6.95
CA ILE A 158 -21.45 10.64 7.97
C ILE A 158 -20.39 11.51 7.30
N LYS A 159 -20.26 12.76 7.74
CA LYS A 159 -19.32 13.75 7.23
C LYS A 159 -18.24 14.09 8.27
N ASN A 160 -17.24 14.88 7.84
CA ASN A 160 -16.13 15.35 8.69
C ASN A 160 -15.19 14.21 9.16
N LEU A 161 -14.91 13.27 8.27
CA LEU A 161 -14.01 12.13 8.54
C LEU A 161 -12.58 12.45 8.11
N ASN A 162 -11.82 13.08 8.99
CA ASN A 162 -10.47 13.58 8.70
C ASN A 162 -9.36 12.52 8.89
N SER A 163 -9.72 11.29 9.20
CA SER A 163 -8.80 10.15 9.25
C SER A 163 -9.54 8.83 9.04
N PHE A 164 -8.84 7.81 8.56
CA PHE A 164 -9.39 6.45 8.44
C PHE A 164 -9.80 5.85 9.78
N LYS A 165 -9.13 6.24 10.86
CA LYS A 165 -9.51 5.86 12.22
C LYS A 165 -10.88 6.46 12.59
N PHE A 166 -11.10 7.74 12.32
CA PHE A 166 -12.39 8.39 12.58
C PHE A 166 -13.50 7.80 11.75
N MET A 167 -13.23 7.37 10.53
CA MET A 167 -14.21 6.64 9.71
C MET A 167 -14.70 5.36 10.41
N VAL A 168 -13.78 4.55 10.94
CA VAL A 168 -14.14 3.33 11.65
C VAL A 168 -14.89 3.61 12.95
N GLU A 169 -14.44 4.58 13.74
CA GLU A 169 -15.08 4.97 15.01
C GLU A 169 -16.48 5.52 14.77
N ALA A 170 -16.66 6.39 13.79
CA ALA A 170 -17.95 6.99 13.45
C ALA A 170 -18.94 5.96 12.88
N LEU A 171 -18.47 5.04 12.04
CA LEU A 171 -19.29 3.94 11.54
C LEU A 171 -19.76 3.01 12.66
N LYS A 172 -18.89 2.67 13.62
CA LYS A 172 -19.25 1.82 14.76
C LYS A 172 -20.34 2.48 15.62
N GLU A 173 -20.17 3.75 15.92
CA GLU A 173 -21.11 4.53 16.72
C GLU A 173 -22.46 4.68 16.00
N GLU A 174 -22.46 4.96 14.70
CA GLU A 174 -23.71 5.13 13.94
C GLU A 174 -24.45 3.80 13.72
N VAL A 175 -23.72 2.70 13.49
CA VAL A 175 -24.30 1.35 13.43
C VAL A 175 -24.97 0.98 14.75
N GLU A 176 -24.33 1.28 15.89
CA GLU A 176 -24.89 1.04 17.21
C GLU A 176 -26.18 1.87 17.45
N LYS A 177 -26.17 3.15 17.05
CA LYS A 177 -27.38 4.01 17.13
C LYS A 177 -28.54 3.47 16.28
N GLN A 178 -28.26 3.04 15.05
CA GLN A 178 -29.30 2.45 14.18
C GLN A 178 -29.82 1.12 14.74
N PHE A 179 -28.92 0.31 15.31
CA PHE A 179 -29.31 -0.95 15.93
C PHE A 179 -30.18 -0.73 17.18
N ASN A 180 -29.81 0.20 18.06
CA ASN A 180 -30.60 0.52 19.25
C ASN A 180 -31.97 1.07 18.87
N TYR A 181 -32.06 1.95 17.86
CA TYR A 181 -33.32 2.41 17.32
C TYR A 181 -34.21 1.25 16.86
N PHE A 182 -33.65 0.28 16.12
CA PHE A 182 -34.38 -0.90 15.67
C PHE A 182 -34.86 -1.77 16.85
N ILE A 183 -34.05 -1.94 17.90
CA ILE A 183 -34.44 -2.73 19.09
C ILE A 183 -35.61 -2.09 19.81
N GLU A 184 -35.61 -0.76 19.95
CA GLU A 184 -36.66 0.02 20.65
C GLU A 184 -37.94 0.09 19.84
N ASN A 185 -37.87 0.37 18.54
CA ASN A 185 -39.03 0.67 17.70
C ASN A 185 -39.52 -0.55 16.89
N LYS A 186 -38.73 -1.64 16.80
CA LYS A 186 -38.99 -2.82 15.96
C LYS A 186 -39.03 -2.52 14.44
N GLU A 187 -38.58 -1.34 14.04
CA GLU A 187 -38.47 -0.87 12.65
C GLU A 187 -37.17 -0.12 12.42
N PHE A 188 -36.74 -0.02 11.16
CA PHE A 188 -35.61 0.82 10.79
C PHE A 188 -35.99 2.28 10.78
N ARG A 189 -34.99 3.19 10.88
CA ARG A 189 -35.23 4.62 10.77
C ARG A 189 -35.93 4.95 9.46
N PRO A 190 -36.99 5.78 9.48
CA PRO A 190 -37.80 6.03 8.28
C PRO A 190 -37.12 7.01 7.30
N ASP A 191 -36.23 7.88 7.80
CA ASP A 191 -35.68 9.01 7.04
C ASP A 191 -34.16 8.88 6.80
N GLN A 192 -33.72 9.41 5.67
CA GLN A 192 -32.32 9.67 5.43
C GLN A 192 -31.82 10.83 6.31
N THR A 193 -30.65 10.68 6.90
CA THR A 193 -30.05 11.69 7.77
C THR A 193 -28.62 11.99 7.36
N THR A 194 -28.16 13.22 7.65
CA THR A 194 -26.77 13.61 7.57
C THR A 194 -26.27 13.97 8.97
N VAL A 195 -25.16 13.37 9.36
CA VAL A 195 -24.52 13.58 10.65
C VAL A 195 -23.07 14.03 10.47
N LEU A 196 -22.56 14.77 11.45
CA LEU A 196 -21.13 15.13 11.55
C LEU A 196 -20.47 14.29 12.62
N TRP A 197 -19.28 13.79 12.34
CA TRP A 197 -18.41 13.20 13.36
C TRP A 197 -17.79 14.29 14.23
N ASP A 198 -18.00 14.19 15.54
CA ASP A 198 -17.32 14.99 16.55
C ASP A 198 -16.21 14.14 17.18
N ALA A 199 -14.97 14.46 16.84
CA ALA A 199 -13.80 13.67 17.28
C ALA A 199 -13.51 13.82 18.78
N ASP A 200 -13.86 14.98 19.37
CA ASP A 200 -13.62 15.25 20.78
C ASP A 200 -14.60 14.48 21.68
N LEU A 201 -15.85 14.45 21.27
CA LEU A 201 -16.91 13.73 21.97
C LEU A 201 -17.05 12.27 21.54
N LYS A 202 -16.39 11.87 20.45
CA LYS A 202 -16.46 10.54 19.81
C LYS A 202 -17.90 10.12 19.51
N GLN A 203 -18.68 11.02 18.95
CA GLN A 203 -20.09 10.77 18.60
C GLN A 203 -20.50 11.50 17.33
N THR A 204 -21.52 10.96 16.67
CA THR A 204 -22.17 11.65 15.55
C THR A 204 -23.22 12.63 16.03
N LYS A 205 -23.26 13.82 15.44
CA LYS A 205 -24.27 14.88 15.69
C LYS A 205 -25.11 15.10 14.45
N THR A 206 -26.41 15.04 14.59
CA THR A 206 -27.35 15.29 13.48
C THR A 206 -27.23 16.72 13.01
N MET A 207 -26.94 16.92 11.70
CA MET A 207 -26.99 18.23 11.06
C MET A 207 -28.42 18.59 10.61
N ARG A 208 -29.02 17.66 9.86
CA ARG A 208 -30.35 17.83 9.31
C ARG A 208 -31.00 16.48 9.02
N LYS A 209 -32.32 16.43 9.11
CA LYS A 209 -33.09 15.36 8.49
C LYS A 209 -33.36 15.76 7.03
N LYS A 210 -33.10 14.87 6.10
CA LYS A 210 -33.49 15.09 4.70
C LYS A 210 -34.92 14.58 4.55
N GLU A 211 -35.89 15.48 4.62
CA GLU A 211 -37.28 15.14 4.32
C GLU A 211 -37.48 14.88 2.82
N PHE A 212 -36.62 15.50 1.98
CA PHE A 212 -36.57 15.29 0.54
C PHE A 212 -35.10 15.27 0.08
N GLU A 213 -34.79 14.52 -0.98
CA GLU A 213 -33.51 14.68 -1.70
C GLU A 213 -33.41 16.16 -2.15
N ALA A 214 -32.23 16.76 -1.91
CA ALA A 214 -31.99 18.12 -2.37
C ALA A 214 -32.09 18.11 -3.91
N ASP A 215 -33.11 18.77 -4.43
CA ASP A 215 -33.26 18.98 -5.87
C ASP A 215 -32.21 20.01 -6.32
N TYR A 216 -31.07 19.47 -6.79
CA TYR A 216 -29.97 20.28 -7.32
C TYR A 216 -30.25 20.83 -8.71
N ARG A 217 -31.37 20.49 -9.33
CA ARG A 217 -31.79 20.98 -10.67
C ARG A 217 -30.62 20.95 -11.65
N PHE A 218 -30.06 19.75 -11.87
CA PHE A 218 -28.94 19.56 -12.83
C PHE A 218 -29.40 19.99 -14.23
N ILE A 219 -28.65 20.92 -14.82
CA ILE A 219 -28.79 21.31 -16.22
C ILE A 219 -27.43 21.30 -16.88
N SER A 220 -27.40 21.01 -18.18
CA SER A 220 -26.14 21.02 -18.93
C SER A 220 -25.46 22.39 -18.86
N GLU A 221 -24.14 22.39 -18.67
CA GLU A 221 -23.31 23.60 -18.67
C GLU A 221 -23.13 24.10 -20.11
N PRO A 222 -23.75 25.24 -20.48
CA PRO A 222 -23.72 25.70 -21.86
C PRO A 222 -22.36 26.28 -22.30
N ASP A 223 -21.55 26.70 -21.33
CA ASP A 223 -20.24 27.30 -21.62
C ASP A 223 -19.13 26.24 -21.82
N LEU A 224 -19.41 24.97 -21.55
CA LEU A 224 -18.50 23.86 -21.77
C LEU A 224 -19.06 22.91 -22.84
N PRO A 225 -18.33 22.71 -23.96
CA PRO A 225 -18.80 21.82 -25.03
C PRO A 225 -18.75 20.36 -24.61
N PHE A 226 -19.50 19.52 -25.31
CA PHE A 226 -19.27 18.07 -25.29
C PHE A 226 -17.87 17.77 -25.79
N VAL A 227 -17.15 16.91 -25.09
CA VAL A 227 -15.77 16.53 -25.42
C VAL A 227 -15.72 15.02 -25.73
N ASN A 228 -15.27 14.70 -26.94
CA ASN A 228 -14.94 13.33 -27.28
C ASN A 228 -13.54 12.99 -26.75
N ILE A 229 -13.45 11.99 -25.89
CA ILE A 229 -12.21 11.59 -25.20
C ILE A 229 -11.67 10.23 -25.68
N LYS A 230 -12.20 9.70 -26.78
CA LYS A 230 -11.80 8.38 -27.32
C LYS A 230 -10.31 8.31 -27.60
N ALA A 231 -9.75 9.32 -28.25
CA ALA A 231 -8.33 9.35 -28.62
C ALA A 231 -7.43 9.35 -27.37
N GLU A 232 -7.81 10.08 -26.31
CA GLU A 232 -7.12 10.11 -25.03
C GLU A 232 -7.20 8.76 -24.30
N ILE A 233 -8.36 8.11 -24.31
CA ILE A 233 -8.55 6.78 -23.73
C ILE A 233 -7.65 5.76 -24.42
N GLU A 234 -7.56 5.79 -25.76
CA GLU A 234 -6.72 4.89 -26.54
C GLU A 234 -5.21 5.16 -26.35
N ALA A 235 -4.81 6.41 -26.26
CA ALA A 235 -3.42 6.84 -26.11
C ALA A 235 -2.86 6.55 -24.71
N ILE A 236 -3.66 6.73 -23.67
CA ILE A 236 -3.22 6.58 -22.28
C ILE A 236 -3.05 5.10 -21.91
N LYS A 237 -1.84 4.75 -21.49
CA LYS A 237 -1.50 3.43 -20.94
C LYS A 237 -1.12 3.59 -19.47
N VAL A 238 -1.59 2.67 -18.64
CA VAL A 238 -1.31 2.61 -17.21
C VAL A 238 -0.62 1.28 -16.90
N ASP A 239 0.51 1.34 -16.24
CA ASP A 239 1.13 0.14 -15.69
C ASP A 239 0.43 -0.23 -14.38
N THR A 240 -0.52 -1.16 -14.48
CA THR A 240 -1.28 -1.64 -13.33
C THR A 240 -0.49 -2.61 -12.44
N SER A 241 0.67 -3.10 -12.90
CA SER A 241 1.49 -4.06 -12.14
C SER A 241 2.09 -3.48 -10.85
N THR A 242 2.21 -2.16 -10.77
CA THR A 242 2.72 -1.43 -9.60
C THR A 242 1.62 -0.91 -8.67
N LEU A 243 0.35 -1.11 -9.03
CA LEU A 243 -0.79 -0.71 -8.20
C LEU A 243 -0.91 -1.56 -6.92
N PRO A 244 -1.49 -1.02 -5.85
CA PRO A 244 -1.51 -1.68 -4.55
C PRO A 244 -1.99 -3.13 -4.58
N TYR A 245 -3.12 -3.42 -5.23
CA TYR A 245 -3.65 -4.77 -5.29
C TYR A 245 -2.72 -5.75 -6.02
N ALA A 246 -2.14 -5.36 -7.16
CA ALA A 246 -1.25 -6.21 -7.94
C ALA A 246 0.02 -6.57 -7.14
N VAL A 247 0.63 -5.58 -6.51
CA VAL A 247 1.84 -5.76 -5.68
C VAL A 247 1.53 -6.60 -4.44
N GLU A 248 0.44 -6.31 -3.72
CA GLU A 248 0.02 -7.11 -2.57
C GLU A 248 -0.30 -8.56 -2.97
N SER A 249 -0.91 -8.77 -4.14
CA SER A 249 -1.16 -10.12 -4.68
C SER A 249 0.15 -10.92 -4.87
N ILE A 250 1.16 -10.30 -5.48
CA ILE A 250 2.48 -10.93 -5.68
C ILE A 250 3.12 -11.27 -4.33
N LEU A 251 3.07 -10.35 -3.37
CA LEU A 251 3.67 -10.52 -2.04
C LEU A 251 2.97 -11.61 -1.23
N ILE A 252 1.64 -11.55 -1.14
CA ILE A 252 0.84 -12.49 -0.34
C ILE A 252 0.92 -13.91 -0.93
N ASN A 253 0.82 -14.05 -2.25
CA ASN A 253 1.00 -15.33 -2.92
C ASN A 253 2.42 -15.90 -2.75
N GLY A 254 3.41 -15.05 -2.54
CA GLY A 254 4.78 -15.41 -2.22
C GLY A 254 5.03 -15.68 -0.73
N GLY A 255 4.00 -15.69 0.10
CA GLY A 255 4.09 -16.02 1.52
C GLY A 255 4.43 -14.84 2.44
N VAL A 256 4.35 -13.60 1.95
CA VAL A 256 4.49 -12.40 2.78
C VAL A 256 3.16 -12.13 3.49
N LEU A 257 3.21 -11.77 4.76
CA LEU A 257 2.00 -11.45 5.52
C LEU A 257 1.29 -10.21 4.94
N PRO A 258 -0.05 -10.18 4.91
CA PRO A 258 -0.80 -9.07 4.33
C PRO A 258 -0.46 -7.70 4.93
N GLN A 259 -0.21 -7.64 6.23
CA GLN A 259 0.20 -6.42 6.91
C GLN A 259 1.58 -5.93 6.47
N ASP A 260 2.51 -6.85 6.17
CA ASP A 260 3.86 -6.52 5.70
C ASP A 260 3.84 -6.13 4.21
N ALA A 261 2.95 -6.73 3.42
CA ALA A 261 2.74 -6.38 2.02
C ALA A 261 2.33 -4.91 1.85
N LYS A 262 1.53 -4.36 2.77
CA LYS A 262 1.12 -2.94 2.78
C LYS A 262 2.30 -1.97 2.89
N PHE A 263 3.41 -2.37 3.50
CA PHE A 263 4.62 -1.54 3.55
C PHE A 263 5.13 -1.22 2.14
N PHE A 264 5.11 -2.20 1.23
CA PHE A 264 5.59 -2.02 -0.14
C PHE A 264 4.62 -1.26 -1.05
N THR A 265 3.36 -1.16 -0.66
CA THR A 265 2.33 -0.44 -1.43
C THR A 265 1.97 0.92 -0.83
N ALA A 266 2.68 1.34 0.21
CA ALA A 266 2.44 2.62 0.88
C ALA A 266 2.78 3.83 0.00
N ASP A 267 3.71 3.68 -0.94
CA ASP A 267 4.03 4.69 -1.93
C ASP A 267 4.53 4.07 -3.26
N LYS A 268 4.57 4.90 -4.29
CA LYS A 268 4.95 4.51 -5.65
C LYS A 268 6.38 3.95 -5.76
N LEU A 269 7.34 4.57 -5.10
CA LEU A 269 8.75 4.19 -5.23
C LEU A 269 9.00 2.80 -4.65
N ARG A 270 8.38 2.48 -3.51
CA ARG A 270 8.46 1.14 -2.92
C ARG A 270 7.85 0.08 -3.82
N SER A 271 6.64 0.35 -4.34
CA SER A 271 5.96 -0.55 -5.26
C SER A 271 6.83 -0.84 -6.49
N GLN A 272 7.33 0.20 -7.15
CA GLN A 272 8.16 0.08 -8.34
C GLN A 272 9.48 -0.65 -8.06
N THR A 273 10.18 -0.29 -6.99
CA THR A 273 11.44 -0.94 -6.60
C THR A 273 11.24 -2.43 -6.34
N PHE A 274 10.21 -2.78 -5.56
CA PHE A 274 9.89 -4.19 -5.32
C PHE A 274 9.59 -4.95 -6.61
N VAL A 275 8.70 -4.43 -7.46
CA VAL A 275 8.28 -5.08 -8.70
C VAL A 275 9.47 -5.29 -9.64
N GLN A 276 10.32 -4.27 -9.83
CA GLN A 276 11.49 -4.38 -10.71
C GLN A 276 12.47 -5.44 -10.24
N ILE A 277 12.82 -5.46 -8.95
CA ILE A 277 13.74 -6.48 -8.40
C ILE A 277 13.11 -7.87 -8.46
N ASN A 278 11.82 -8.00 -8.11
CA ASN A 278 11.13 -9.28 -8.09
C ASN A 278 10.94 -9.88 -9.48
N ASN A 279 10.79 -9.08 -10.51
CA ASN A 279 10.71 -9.56 -11.90
C ASN A 279 11.97 -10.33 -12.35
N GLU A 280 13.12 -9.99 -11.80
CA GLU A 280 14.39 -10.67 -12.10
C GLU A 280 14.69 -11.82 -11.14
N ILE A 281 14.44 -11.64 -9.84
CA ILE A 281 14.78 -12.63 -8.80
C ILE A 281 13.73 -13.73 -8.69
N LYS A 282 12.45 -13.41 -8.97
CA LYS A 282 11.28 -14.32 -8.93
C LYS A 282 11.13 -15.04 -7.58
N ASP A 283 11.29 -14.28 -6.50
CA ASP A 283 11.17 -14.75 -5.12
C ASP A 283 10.73 -13.59 -4.23
N SER A 284 9.43 -13.36 -4.22
CA SER A 284 8.83 -12.19 -3.56
C SER A 284 9.09 -12.15 -2.05
N SER A 285 9.11 -13.29 -1.38
CA SER A 285 9.41 -13.37 0.06
C SER A 285 10.86 -12.97 0.35
N PHE A 286 11.80 -13.48 -0.43
CA PHE A 286 13.22 -13.11 -0.31
C PHE A 286 13.44 -11.63 -0.60
N VAL A 287 12.87 -11.12 -1.69
CA VAL A 287 13.02 -9.70 -2.09
C VAL A 287 12.42 -8.79 -1.03
N ALA A 288 11.18 -9.06 -0.59
CA ALA A 288 10.52 -8.27 0.44
C ALA A 288 11.32 -8.24 1.74
N LYS A 289 11.74 -9.40 2.24
CA LYS A 289 12.54 -9.49 3.46
C LYS A 289 13.87 -8.76 3.34
N THR A 290 14.53 -8.87 2.19
CA THR A 290 15.84 -8.22 1.98
C THR A 290 15.68 -6.70 1.90
N LEU A 291 14.67 -6.20 1.20
CA LEU A 291 14.35 -4.76 1.16
C LEU A 291 14.02 -4.22 2.55
N ALA A 292 13.08 -4.86 3.26
CA ALA A 292 12.63 -4.39 4.58
C ALA A 292 13.73 -4.39 5.65
N ASN A 293 14.69 -5.32 5.55
CA ASN A 293 15.80 -5.38 6.50
C ASN A 293 16.92 -4.36 6.23
N ASN A 294 17.00 -3.80 5.03
CA ASN A 294 18.14 -2.98 4.59
C ASN A 294 17.76 -1.55 4.19
N LEU A 295 16.47 -1.27 3.94
CA LEU A 295 15.99 0.06 3.51
C LEU A 295 14.89 0.56 4.44
N LYS A 296 15.01 1.83 4.84
CA LYS A 296 13.94 2.57 5.50
C LYS A 296 13.04 3.24 4.45
N PRO A 297 11.83 3.71 4.84
CA PRO A 297 10.93 4.40 3.91
C PRO A 297 11.58 5.55 3.13
N GLU A 298 12.38 6.34 3.79
CA GLU A 298 13.08 7.50 3.21
C GLU A 298 14.16 7.12 2.21
N ASP A 299 14.78 5.95 2.36
CA ASP A 299 15.88 5.50 1.50
C ASP A 299 15.43 5.23 0.06
N TYR A 300 14.16 4.93 -0.16
CA TYR A 300 13.64 4.64 -1.50
C TYR A 300 13.72 5.83 -2.46
N ALA A 301 13.69 7.06 -1.95
CA ALA A 301 13.88 8.27 -2.73
C ALA A 301 15.33 8.47 -3.20
N GLU A 302 16.29 7.86 -2.49
CA GLU A 302 17.72 7.97 -2.80
C GLU A 302 18.21 6.86 -3.76
N ILE A 303 17.34 5.90 -4.11
CA ILE A 303 17.69 4.83 -5.04
C ILE A 303 17.84 5.39 -6.45
N HIS A 304 19.06 5.46 -6.96
CA HIS A 304 19.37 5.98 -8.29
C HIS A 304 19.51 4.87 -9.36
N SER A 305 19.64 3.61 -8.96
CA SER A 305 19.68 2.45 -9.87
C SER A 305 19.14 1.20 -9.18
N VAL A 306 17.94 0.77 -9.54
CA VAL A 306 17.36 -0.49 -9.04
C VAL A 306 18.16 -1.71 -9.52
N ALA A 307 18.82 -1.61 -10.69
CA ALA A 307 19.68 -2.68 -11.22
C ALA A 307 20.83 -3.03 -10.26
N HIS A 308 21.49 -2.03 -9.65
CA HIS A 308 22.56 -2.27 -8.67
C HIS A 308 22.05 -3.03 -7.45
N LEU A 309 20.88 -2.67 -6.92
CA LEU A 309 20.26 -3.41 -5.81
C LEU A 309 19.91 -4.84 -6.23
N THR A 310 19.43 -5.02 -7.45
CA THR A 310 19.11 -6.34 -8.01
C THR A 310 20.35 -7.24 -8.07
N ASP A 311 21.48 -6.71 -8.51
CA ASP A 311 22.72 -7.46 -8.59
C ASP A 311 23.26 -7.83 -7.20
N ILE A 312 23.22 -6.91 -6.25
CA ILE A 312 23.55 -7.18 -4.84
C ILE A 312 22.67 -8.30 -4.29
N PHE A 313 21.37 -8.26 -4.55
CA PHE A 313 20.41 -9.27 -4.07
C PHE A 313 20.63 -10.63 -4.75
N LYS A 314 20.99 -10.66 -6.04
CA LYS A 314 21.38 -11.90 -6.74
C LYS A 314 22.60 -12.55 -6.09
N LEU A 315 23.63 -11.75 -5.78
CA LEU A 315 24.82 -12.24 -5.07
C LEU A 315 24.49 -12.78 -3.68
N PHE A 316 23.59 -12.11 -2.97
CA PHE A 316 23.15 -12.54 -1.65
C PHE A 316 22.32 -13.83 -1.71
N LYS A 317 21.39 -13.93 -2.65
CA LYS A 317 20.59 -15.16 -2.86
C LYS A 317 21.44 -16.35 -3.23
N ALA A 318 22.52 -16.12 -3.99
CA ALA A 318 23.51 -17.13 -4.35
C ALA A 318 24.50 -17.44 -3.23
N GLU A 319 24.31 -16.91 -2.02
CA GLU A 319 25.20 -17.05 -0.84
C GLU A 319 26.66 -16.64 -1.07
N LYS A 320 26.92 -15.82 -2.11
CA LYS A 320 28.26 -15.31 -2.43
C LYS A 320 28.71 -14.20 -1.49
N ILE A 321 27.78 -13.49 -0.87
CA ILE A 321 28.02 -12.40 0.09
C ILE A 321 27.15 -12.59 1.33
N THR A 322 27.57 -12.02 2.46
CA THR A 322 26.85 -12.10 3.74
C THR A 322 25.85 -10.96 3.88
N ALA A 323 24.86 -11.13 4.79
CA ALA A 323 23.88 -10.06 5.10
C ALA A 323 24.55 -8.76 5.57
N VAL A 324 25.70 -8.85 6.27
CA VAL A 324 26.46 -7.67 6.70
C VAL A 324 27.07 -6.94 5.51
N LEU A 325 27.60 -7.69 4.53
CA LEU A 325 28.14 -7.09 3.30
C LEU A 325 27.03 -6.44 2.47
N VAL A 326 25.83 -7.07 2.39
CA VAL A 326 24.66 -6.48 1.76
C VAL A 326 24.30 -5.13 2.41
N GLN A 327 24.16 -5.12 3.73
CA GLN A 327 23.81 -3.89 4.47
C GLN A 327 24.83 -2.77 4.22
N ASN A 328 26.12 -3.07 4.33
CA ASN A 328 27.18 -2.08 4.13
C ASN A 328 27.23 -1.58 2.68
N ALA A 329 27.05 -2.48 1.70
CA ALA A 329 27.01 -2.11 0.29
C ALA A 329 25.83 -1.19 -0.03
N ILE A 330 24.63 -1.48 0.52
CA ILE A 330 23.45 -0.62 0.35
C ILE A 330 23.70 0.75 1.00
N VAL A 331 24.25 0.81 2.22
CA VAL A 331 24.58 2.09 2.88
C VAL A 331 25.61 2.88 2.06
N GLY A 332 26.64 2.22 1.51
CA GLY A 332 27.62 2.87 0.63
C GLY A 332 26.97 3.42 -0.63
N TYR A 333 26.15 2.61 -1.29
CA TYR A 333 25.41 2.95 -2.50
C TYR A 333 24.44 4.14 -2.32
N LEU A 334 23.72 4.20 -1.20
CA LEU A 334 22.80 5.32 -0.93
C LEU A 334 23.54 6.63 -0.65
N LYS A 335 24.73 6.56 -0.06
CA LYS A 335 25.55 7.75 0.28
C LYS A 335 26.34 8.30 -0.89
N ASP A 336 26.82 7.42 -1.77
CA ASP A 336 27.72 7.76 -2.86
C ASP A 336 27.26 7.09 -4.17
N ARG A 337 26.80 7.91 -5.12
CA ARG A 337 26.37 7.43 -6.44
C ARG A 337 27.48 6.78 -7.28
N THR A 338 28.72 6.99 -6.92
CA THR A 338 29.90 6.41 -7.58
C THR A 338 30.41 5.16 -6.89
N PHE A 339 29.71 4.70 -5.83
CA PHE A 339 30.10 3.53 -5.05
C PHE A 339 30.14 2.27 -5.91
N ASP A 340 31.33 1.68 -6.03
CA ASP A 340 31.56 0.41 -6.73
C ASP A 340 31.38 -0.77 -5.77
N TYR A 341 30.19 -1.35 -5.79
CA TYR A 341 29.85 -2.48 -4.93
C TYR A 341 30.65 -3.76 -5.32
N ASN A 342 31.07 -3.92 -6.58
CA ASN A 342 31.86 -5.07 -7.01
C ASN A 342 33.25 -5.02 -6.36
N LYS A 343 33.93 -3.88 -6.48
CA LYS A 343 35.22 -3.64 -5.83
C LYS A 343 35.09 -3.82 -4.30
N TYR A 344 34.03 -3.27 -3.70
CA TYR A 344 33.76 -3.45 -2.27
C TYR A 344 33.63 -4.93 -1.88
N PHE A 345 32.94 -5.75 -2.67
CA PHE A 345 32.81 -7.17 -2.40
C PHE A 345 34.14 -7.93 -2.62
N GLU A 346 34.90 -7.62 -3.67
CA GLU A 346 36.23 -8.20 -3.91
C GLU A 346 37.16 -7.97 -2.73
N GLU A 347 37.18 -6.75 -2.17
CA GLU A 347 38.03 -6.39 -1.03
C GLU A 347 37.58 -7.00 0.31
N ASN A 348 36.26 -7.28 0.48
CA ASN A 348 35.69 -7.69 1.76
C ASN A 348 35.18 -9.13 1.81
N THR A 349 35.20 -9.88 0.70
CA THR A 349 34.84 -11.30 0.66
C THR A 349 36.08 -12.15 0.84
N VAL A 350 35.99 -13.16 1.70
CA VAL A 350 37.10 -14.08 1.95
C VAL A 350 37.20 -15.13 0.84
N SER A 351 38.37 -15.26 0.21
CA SER A 351 38.57 -16.29 -0.81
C SER A 351 38.41 -17.71 -0.23
N LYS A 352 37.97 -18.66 -1.06
CA LYS A 352 37.82 -20.07 -0.63
C LYS A 352 39.10 -20.65 -0.09
N ASP A 353 40.24 -20.32 -0.71
CA ASP A 353 41.55 -20.86 -0.31
C ASP A 353 41.95 -20.34 1.07
N LYS A 354 41.86 -19.04 1.29
CA LYS A 354 42.11 -18.42 2.60
C LYS A 354 41.16 -18.96 3.68
N LEU A 355 39.88 -19.14 3.34
CA LEU A 355 38.91 -19.71 4.26
C LEU A 355 39.28 -21.16 4.63
N ASN A 356 39.64 -21.98 3.65
CA ASN A 356 40.05 -23.37 3.88
C ASN A 356 41.35 -23.49 4.71
N GLU A 357 42.30 -22.58 4.50
CA GLU A 357 43.53 -22.49 5.30
C GLU A 357 43.22 -22.15 6.77
N VAL A 358 42.40 -21.11 7.00
CA VAL A 358 42.01 -20.70 8.35
C VAL A 358 41.21 -21.81 9.05
N ILE A 359 40.29 -22.48 8.33
CA ILE A 359 39.50 -23.59 8.89
C ILE A 359 40.45 -24.73 9.30
N ALA A 360 41.40 -25.12 8.44
CA ALA A 360 42.36 -26.21 8.76
C ALA A 360 43.19 -25.84 10.00
N LYS A 361 43.68 -24.61 10.08
CA LYS A 361 44.47 -24.12 11.23
C LYS A 361 43.61 -24.13 12.52
N VAL A 362 42.39 -23.60 12.49
CA VAL A 362 41.55 -23.58 13.71
C VAL A 362 41.16 -24.99 14.15
N ILE A 363 40.92 -25.93 13.23
CA ILE A 363 40.66 -27.33 13.57
C ILE A 363 41.87 -27.95 14.27
N SER A 364 43.09 -27.75 13.75
CA SER A 364 44.33 -28.29 14.33
C SER A 364 44.67 -27.69 15.71
N GLU A 365 44.38 -26.38 15.91
CA GLU A 365 44.57 -25.71 17.19
C GLU A 365 43.53 -26.06 18.25
N ASN A 366 42.41 -26.77 17.88
CA ASN A 366 41.29 -27.11 18.77
C ASN A 366 40.91 -28.59 18.64
N GLU A 367 41.90 -29.48 18.71
CA GLU A 367 41.71 -30.92 18.50
C GLU A 367 40.68 -31.56 19.45
N ALA A 368 40.60 -31.10 20.69
CA ALA A 368 39.59 -31.61 21.64
C ALA A 368 38.16 -31.38 21.12
N VAL A 369 37.83 -30.14 20.69
CA VAL A 369 36.54 -29.80 20.13
C VAL A 369 36.28 -30.53 18.81
N ALA A 370 37.29 -30.66 17.98
CA ALA A 370 37.20 -31.38 16.71
C ALA A 370 36.89 -32.89 16.93
N ASN A 371 37.45 -33.49 17.97
CA ASN A 371 37.16 -34.88 18.35
C ASN A 371 35.74 -35.07 18.91
N GLU A 372 35.25 -34.11 19.71
CA GLU A 372 33.86 -34.13 20.15
C GLU A 372 32.88 -34.07 18.97
N ILE A 373 33.15 -33.23 17.96
CA ILE A 373 32.34 -33.14 16.73
C ILE A 373 32.41 -34.49 15.93
N LYS A 374 33.60 -35.11 15.83
CA LYS A 374 33.78 -36.42 15.19
C LYS A 374 33.02 -37.54 15.91
N SER A 375 32.88 -37.43 17.24
CA SER A 375 32.14 -38.41 18.06
C SER A 375 30.65 -38.24 18.02
N GLY A 376 30.12 -37.22 17.30
CA GLY A 376 28.70 -36.99 17.07
C GLY A 376 28.10 -35.70 17.66
N ASP A 377 28.84 -34.95 18.48
CA ASP A 377 28.36 -33.68 19.02
C ASP A 377 28.56 -32.52 18.01
N GLN A 378 27.71 -32.53 16.99
CA GLN A 378 27.73 -31.48 15.95
C GLN A 378 27.41 -30.07 16.49
N GLY A 379 26.84 -29.95 17.69
CA GLY A 379 26.55 -28.65 18.33
C GLY A 379 27.82 -27.86 18.62
N LYS A 380 28.91 -28.54 18.94
CA LYS A 380 30.23 -27.95 19.21
C LYS A 380 30.88 -27.26 18.01
N SER A 381 30.40 -27.53 16.78
CA SER A 381 30.88 -26.84 15.58
C SER A 381 30.70 -25.30 15.68
N GLY A 382 29.72 -24.81 16.44
CA GLY A 382 29.52 -23.38 16.70
C GLY A 382 30.74 -22.67 17.33
N VAL A 383 31.51 -23.42 18.18
CA VAL A 383 32.71 -22.88 18.83
C VAL A 383 33.81 -22.63 17.78
N LEU A 384 34.03 -23.58 16.86
CA LEU A 384 34.99 -23.41 15.78
C LEU A 384 34.57 -22.32 14.79
N VAL A 385 33.29 -22.27 14.43
CA VAL A 385 32.72 -21.21 13.57
C VAL A 385 32.98 -19.83 14.18
N GLY A 386 32.74 -19.66 15.48
CA GLY A 386 32.99 -18.38 16.18
C GLY A 386 34.48 -17.96 16.10
N LYS A 387 35.41 -18.89 16.31
CA LYS A 387 36.84 -18.62 16.22
C LYS A 387 37.28 -18.27 14.78
N ILE A 388 36.76 -18.99 13.79
CA ILE A 388 37.08 -18.72 12.38
C ILE A 388 36.52 -17.33 11.98
N LEU A 389 35.29 -17.00 12.36
CA LEU A 389 34.69 -15.66 12.11
C LEU A 389 35.46 -14.53 12.80
N GLY A 390 36.07 -14.81 13.95
CA GLY A 390 36.99 -13.89 14.62
C GLY A 390 38.27 -13.58 13.84
N ILE A 391 38.77 -14.53 13.04
CA ILE A 391 39.94 -14.38 12.20
C ILE A 391 39.63 -13.77 10.84
N VAL A 392 38.60 -14.31 10.14
CA VAL A 392 38.28 -13.92 8.77
C VAL A 392 37.34 -12.73 8.68
N GLY A 393 36.75 -12.28 9.80
CA GLY A 393 35.83 -11.17 9.86
C GLY A 393 34.43 -11.54 9.35
N LYS A 394 33.57 -10.50 9.18
CA LYS A 394 32.16 -10.62 8.81
C LYS A 394 31.93 -10.93 7.32
N GLY A 395 32.99 -11.03 6.52
CA GLY A 395 32.93 -11.33 5.08
C GLY A 395 32.73 -12.80 4.74
N ALA A 396 32.72 -13.69 5.74
CA ALA A 396 32.50 -15.12 5.54
C ALA A 396 31.17 -15.59 6.11
N ASN A 397 30.52 -16.55 5.42
CA ASN A 397 29.22 -17.09 5.83
C ASN A 397 29.40 -18.20 6.87
N GLY A 398 28.89 -17.99 8.09
CA GLY A 398 29.02 -18.97 9.18
C GLY A 398 28.36 -20.32 8.90
N LYS A 399 27.31 -20.40 8.06
CA LYS A 399 26.70 -21.66 7.64
C LYS A 399 27.65 -22.44 6.70
N VAL A 400 28.29 -21.74 5.75
CA VAL A 400 29.26 -22.33 4.82
C VAL A 400 30.48 -22.83 5.61
N ILE A 401 31.00 -22.05 6.55
CA ILE A 401 32.08 -22.44 7.45
C ILE A 401 31.72 -23.74 8.19
N ARG A 402 30.53 -23.78 8.79
CA ARG A 402 30.04 -24.94 9.52
C ARG A 402 29.99 -26.19 8.65
N GLN A 403 29.47 -26.06 7.43
CA GLN A 403 29.37 -27.19 6.50
C GLN A 403 30.79 -27.72 6.16
N ILE A 404 31.74 -26.84 5.83
CA ILE A 404 33.15 -27.22 5.52
C ILE A 404 33.81 -27.92 6.71
N ILE A 405 33.55 -27.44 7.96
CA ILE A 405 34.07 -28.10 9.16
C ILE A 405 33.54 -29.53 9.27
N LEU A 406 32.22 -29.69 9.12
CA LEU A 406 31.59 -31.01 9.22
C LEU A 406 32.08 -31.95 8.12
N ASP A 407 32.20 -31.50 6.89
CA ASP A 407 32.70 -32.30 5.79
C ASP A 407 34.17 -32.71 6.00
N LYS A 408 35.02 -31.82 6.44
CA LYS A 408 36.44 -32.14 6.74
C LYS A 408 36.59 -33.12 7.92
N LEU A 409 35.75 -33.03 8.91
CA LEU A 409 35.80 -33.91 10.07
C LEU A 409 35.15 -35.27 9.84
N SER A 410 34.13 -35.35 8.94
CA SER A 410 33.54 -36.62 8.54
C SER A 410 34.38 -37.44 7.58
N THR A 411 35.10 -36.79 6.65
CA THR A 411 36.00 -37.47 5.68
C THR A 411 37.24 -38.11 6.35
N SER A 412 37.62 -37.64 7.55
CA SER A 412 38.75 -38.22 8.30
C SER A 412 38.44 -39.52 9.05
N VAL A 413 37.17 -39.97 9.01
CA VAL A 413 36.75 -41.27 9.64
C VAL A 413 36.88 -42.46 8.66
N GLY A 414 37.03 -42.19 7.34
CA GLY A 414 37.08 -43.22 6.28
C GLY A 414 38.44 -43.81 5.95
N THR A 415 39.57 -43.30 6.49
CA THR A 415 40.92 -43.74 6.10
C THR A 415 41.66 -44.60 7.14
N SER A 416 40.98 -45.08 8.18
CA SER A 416 41.60 -45.98 9.19
C SER A 416 40.94 -47.35 9.32
N ARG A 417 40.27 -47.85 8.27
CA ARG A 417 39.80 -49.25 8.19
C ARG A 417 40.26 -49.86 6.89
N ASP A 418 41.54 -50.14 6.78
CA ASP A 418 42.12 -51.19 5.97
C ASP A 418 43.63 -51.21 6.25
N LEU A 419 44.02 -51.97 7.28
CA LEU A 419 45.33 -52.60 7.45
C LEU A 419 45.33 -53.36 8.78
N SER A 420 44.70 -54.51 8.82
CA SER A 420 45.14 -55.63 9.65
C SER A 420 44.49 -56.92 9.16
#